data_5aba2cc5589d647a46c20496e213b90c
#
_entry.id   5aba2cc5589d647a46c20496e213b90c
#
_cell.length_a   1.000
_cell.length_b   1.000
_cell.length_c   1.000
_cell.angle_alpha   90.00
_cell.angle_beta   90.00
_cell.angle_gamma   90.00
#
_symmetry.space_group_name_H-M   'P 1'
#
loop_
_entity.id
_entity.type
_entity.pdbx_description
1 polymer ?
#
loop_
_entity_poly.entity_id
_entity_poly.type
_entity_poly.pdbx_seq_one_letter_code
_entity_poly.pdbx_strand_id
1 'polypeptide(L)'
;ATRRARNQPIVVAGAVHEEMPFMLGAAALPAAQFDLVLADQRYNYPLFAPSNPELSLVDHAIGLHASSLVRDGGTLQIGIGELGDALCYALLLRHQQNAAYREALHAVGSEHGAPLIDAAGGRGAFEIGLFGSTEMFVDQMLDLYRAGVLRRRVYDWLPLQHAVAQRGSNERLNGSILDDLIAAGLNPLLSASDFERLRHFGVLRSDTQYLAGRIRVADGDWLTADLADHSLRERLHSEFLGGELRHGTLLHAGFLLGPRGFYAALRGLPEAERALFDMRSVGYINQLYGDDYALRVAQRADARHINTTMMVTIL
;
A
#
# COMPACT_ATOMS: atom_id res chain seq x y z
N ALA A 1 -15.69 18.06 -4.22
CA ALA A 1 -15.69 18.66 -2.87
C ALA A 1 -15.17 20.10 -2.89
N THR A 2 -13.92 20.38 -3.39
CA THR A 2 -13.28 21.73 -3.30
C THR A 2 -14.08 22.84 -4.00
N ARG A 3 -14.70 22.58 -5.16
CA ARG A 3 -15.52 23.60 -5.87
C ARG A 3 -16.81 23.91 -5.14
N ARG A 4 -17.51 22.88 -4.63
CA ARG A 4 -18.71 23.08 -3.81
C ARG A 4 -18.41 23.87 -2.55
N ALA A 5 -17.30 23.58 -1.86
CA ALA A 5 -16.86 24.33 -0.69
C ALA A 5 -16.54 25.81 -0.99
N ARG A 6 -16.24 26.14 -2.24
CA ARG A 6 -16.01 27.53 -2.72
C ARG A 6 -17.24 28.16 -3.34
N ASN A 7 -18.44 27.55 -3.18
CA ASN A 7 -19.69 27.98 -3.82
C ASN A 7 -19.59 28.16 -5.35
N GLN A 8 -18.72 27.39 -6.00
CA GLN A 8 -18.61 27.38 -7.45
C GLN A 8 -19.62 26.40 -8.04
N PRO A 9 -20.34 26.78 -9.12
CA PRO A 9 -21.31 25.89 -9.75
C PRO A 9 -20.59 24.65 -10.30
N ILE A 10 -21.07 23.48 -9.91
CA ILE A 10 -20.60 22.18 -10.38
C ILE A 10 -21.75 21.18 -10.33
N VAL A 11 -21.89 20.41 -11.40
CA VAL A 11 -22.77 19.23 -11.46
C VAL A 11 -21.88 18.00 -11.46
N VAL A 12 -22.12 17.07 -10.55
CA VAL A 12 -21.44 15.79 -10.46
C VAL A 12 -22.39 14.71 -10.94
N ALA A 13 -22.07 14.09 -12.07
CA ALA A 13 -22.83 12.97 -12.61
C ALA A 13 -22.02 11.68 -12.45
N GLY A 14 -22.69 10.60 -12.08
CA GLY A 14 -22.13 9.26 -11.98
C GLY A 14 -22.86 8.30 -12.92
N ALA A 15 -22.13 7.41 -13.58
CA ALA A 15 -22.71 6.29 -14.29
C ALA A 15 -22.42 5.00 -13.52
N VAL A 16 -23.47 4.21 -13.28
CA VAL A 16 -23.33 2.86 -12.71
C VAL A 16 -22.90 1.92 -13.82
N HIS A 17 -21.87 1.13 -13.56
CA HIS A 17 -21.34 0.16 -14.51
C HIS A 17 -21.16 -1.20 -13.83
N GLU A 18 -21.87 -2.23 -14.31
CA GLU A 18 -21.92 -3.54 -13.65
C GLU A 18 -20.58 -4.30 -13.66
N GLU A 19 -19.75 -4.06 -14.68
CA GLU A 19 -18.43 -4.70 -14.78
C GLU A 19 -17.33 -3.95 -13.99
N MET A 20 -17.58 -2.73 -13.51
CA MET A 20 -16.60 -2.00 -12.71
C MET A 20 -16.54 -2.57 -11.30
N PRO A 21 -15.36 -2.97 -10.79
CA PRO A 21 -15.25 -3.43 -9.42
C PRO A 21 -15.49 -2.28 -8.44
N PHE A 22 -16.21 -2.56 -7.36
CA PHE A 22 -16.32 -1.62 -6.25
C PHE A 22 -15.02 -1.65 -5.44
N MET A 23 -14.34 -0.50 -5.38
CA MET A 23 -13.09 -0.35 -4.65
C MET A 23 -13.28 0.59 -3.45
N LEU A 24 -12.42 0.43 -2.45
CA LEU A 24 -12.44 1.19 -1.21
C LEU A 24 -11.54 2.45 -1.27
N GLY A 25 -11.41 3.14 -0.16
CA GLY A 25 -10.62 4.36 -0.06
C GLY A 25 -11.34 5.59 -0.59
N ALA A 26 -10.63 6.51 -1.18
CA ALA A 26 -11.19 7.77 -1.70
C ALA A 26 -12.14 7.57 -2.90
N ALA A 27 -12.17 6.39 -3.51
CA ALA A 27 -13.10 6.04 -4.57
C ALA A 27 -14.50 5.68 -4.05
N ALA A 28 -14.64 5.30 -2.78
CA ALA A 28 -15.93 4.98 -2.17
C ALA A 28 -16.65 6.27 -1.74
N LEU A 29 -17.46 6.81 -2.62
CA LEU A 29 -18.21 8.05 -2.38
C LEU A 29 -19.67 7.76 -2.02
N PRO A 30 -20.26 8.47 -1.04
CA PRO A 30 -21.68 8.40 -0.75
C PRO A 30 -22.51 8.83 -1.98
N ALA A 31 -23.63 8.16 -2.24
CA ALA A 31 -24.54 8.48 -3.35
C ALA A 31 -24.99 9.96 -3.32
N ALA A 32 -25.15 10.56 -2.14
CA ALA A 32 -25.54 11.96 -1.96
C ALA A 32 -24.50 12.98 -2.51
N GLN A 33 -23.31 12.54 -2.89
CA GLN A 33 -22.32 13.41 -3.54
C GLN A 33 -22.57 13.62 -5.05
N PHE A 34 -23.46 12.81 -5.63
CA PHE A 34 -23.83 12.90 -7.05
C PHE A 34 -25.14 13.69 -7.22
N ASP A 35 -25.15 14.64 -8.13
CA ASP A 35 -26.37 15.38 -8.51
C ASP A 35 -27.22 14.58 -9.49
N LEU A 36 -26.56 13.74 -10.32
CA LEU A 36 -27.19 12.87 -11.29
C LEU A 36 -26.54 11.49 -11.21
N VAL A 37 -27.37 10.44 -11.25
CA VAL A 37 -26.91 9.05 -11.35
C VAL A 37 -27.60 8.39 -12.54
N LEU A 38 -26.80 7.92 -13.49
CA LEU A 38 -27.26 7.13 -14.62
C LEU A 38 -27.09 5.65 -14.28
N ALA A 39 -28.19 4.95 -14.08
CA ALA A 39 -28.22 3.52 -13.74
C ALA A 39 -29.12 2.78 -14.74
N ASP A 40 -28.67 2.67 -15.98
CA ASP A 40 -29.41 2.04 -17.07
C ASP A 40 -28.49 1.12 -17.86
N GLN A 41 -28.84 -0.16 -17.99
CA GLN A 41 -28.04 -1.20 -18.68
C GLN A 41 -27.72 -0.84 -20.13
N ARG A 42 -28.53 0.00 -20.79
CA ARG A 42 -28.25 0.47 -22.15
C ARG A 42 -26.94 1.26 -22.26
N TYR A 43 -26.44 1.78 -21.16
CA TYR A 43 -25.18 2.52 -21.09
C TYR A 43 -24.03 1.72 -20.48
N ASN A 44 -24.22 0.41 -20.32
CA ASN A 44 -23.20 -0.49 -19.80
C ASN A 44 -22.27 -0.96 -20.93
N TYR A 45 -21.49 -0.04 -21.47
CA TYR A 45 -20.54 -0.33 -22.54
C TYR A 45 -19.37 -1.17 -22.01
N PRO A 46 -18.72 -2.00 -22.86
CA PRO A 46 -17.52 -2.73 -22.45
C PRO A 46 -16.46 -1.79 -21.88
N LEU A 47 -15.88 -2.18 -20.75
CA LEU A 47 -14.77 -1.42 -20.15
C LEU A 47 -13.59 -1.39 -21.13
N PHE A 48 -12.91 -0.25 -21.15
CA PHE A 48 -11.66 -0.11 -21.90
C PHE A 48 -10.64 -1.15 -21.42
N ALA A 49 -10.06 -1.87 -22.34
CA ALA A 49 -8.99 -2.83 -22.07
C ALA A 49 -7.84 -2.56 -23.04
N PRO A 50 -6.63 -2.26 -22.55
CA PRO A 50 -5.47 -2.12 -23.40
C PRO A 50 -5.14 -3.45 -24.09
N SER A 51 -4.49 -3.37 -25.25
CA SER A 51 -3.88 -4.54 -25.89
C SER A 51 -2.69 -5.02 -25.05
N ASN A 52 -2.46 -6.32 -25.05
CA ASN A 52 -1.32 -6.94 -24.37
C ASN A 52 -0.50 -7.73 -25.43
N PRO A 53 0.41 -7.05 -26.15
CA PRO A 53 1.24 -7.69 -27.18
C PRO A 53 2.26 -8.63 -26.56
N GLU A 54 2.81 -9.53 -27.38
CA GLU A 54 3.90 -10.42 -26.98
C GLU A 54 5.17 -9.62 -26.69
N LEU A 55 5.87 -9.97 -25.63
CA LEU A 55 7.13 -9.35 -25.25
C LEU A 55 8.27 -9.81 -26.15
N SER A 56 9.07 -8.87 -26.62
CA SER A 56 10.31 -9.17 -27.34
C SER A 56 11.45 -9.58 -26.38
N LEU A 57 12.51 -10.17 -26.90
CA LEU A 57 13.72 -10.44 -26.12
C LEU A 57 14.35 -9.17 -25.56
N VAL A 58 14.21 -8.06 -26.27
CA VAL A 58 14.70 -6.75 -25.81
C VAL A 58 13.90 -6.27 -24.58
N ASP A 59 12.57 -6.41 -24.60
CA ASP A 59 11.72 -6.06 -23.46
C ASP A 59 12.08 -6.90 -22.23
N HIS A 60 12.27 -8.21 -22.41
CA HIS A 60 12.72 -9.09 -21.33
C HIS A 60 14.09 -8.67 -20.76
N ALA A 61 15.06 -8.32 -21.61
CA ALA A 61 16.37 -7.85 -21.16
C ALA A 61 16.26 -6.53 -20.37
N ILE A 62 15.45 -5.59 -20.84
CA ILE A 62 15.17 -4.33 -20.12
C ILE A 62 14.48 -4.62 -18.79
N GLY A 63 13.47 -5.50 -18.78
CA GLY A 63 12.77 -5.91 -17.56
C GLY A 63 13.69 -6.55 -16.52
N LEU A 64 14.63 -7.40 -16.95
CA LEU A 64 15.65 -8.01 -16.09
C LEU A 64 16.56 -6.93 -15.46
N HIS A 65 17.10 -6.01 -16.23
CA HIS A 65 17.93 -4.94 -15.72
C HIS A 65 17.14 -4.03 -14.76
N ALA A 66 15.93 -3.61 -15.12
CA ALA A 66 15.08 -2.78 -14.30
C ALA A 66 14.70 -3.46 -12.97
N SER A 67 14.37 -4.76 -13.02
CA SER A 67 14.00 -5.54 -11.83
C SER A 67 15.14 -5.66 -10.80
N SER A 68 16.39 -5.64 -11.27
CA SER A 68 17.56 -5.68 -10.40
C SER A 68 17.78 -4.38 -9.61
N LEU A 69 17.18 -3.26 -10.04
CA LEU A 69 17.19 -1.99 -9.33
C LEU A 69 16.05 -1.87 -8.31
N VAL A 70 15.12 -2.82 -8.29
CA VAL A 70 14.03 -2.85 -7.31
C VAL A 70 14.55 -3.44 -6.00
N ARG A 71 14.56 -2.61 -4.95
CA ARG A 71 14.99 -3.01 -3.62
C ARG A 71 13.90 -3.77 -2.87
N ASP A 72 14.27 -4.83 -2.15
CA ASP A 72 13.36 -5.48 -1.21
C ASP A 72 12.97 -4.50 -0.07
N GLY A 73 11.72 -4.49 0.33
CA GLY A 73 11.15 -3.47 1.23
C GLY A 73 10.85 -2.13 0.56
N GLY A 74 11.10 -2.00 -0.76
CA GLY A 74 10.90 -0.77 -1.51
C GLY A 74 9.45 -0.49 -1.90
N THR A 75 9.29 0.54 -2.72
CA THR A 75 8.00 0.97 -3.27
C THR A 75 8.05 0.91 -4.79
N LEU A 76 6.97 0.39 -5.38
CA LEU A 76 6.88 0.15 -6.82
C LEU A 76 5.70 0.91 -7.44
N GLN A 77 5.95 1.50 -8.61
CA GLN A 77 4.95 1.96 -9.55
C GLN A 77 5.19 1.27 -10.89
N ILE A 78 4.14 0.71 -11.47
CA ILE A 78 4.16 0.11 -12.81
C ILE A 78 3.08 0.79 -13.65
N GLY A 79 3.41 1.13 -14.89
CA GLY A 79 2.47 1.55 -15.92
C GLY A 79 2.06 0.38 -16.83
N ILE A 80 1.19 0.67 -17.78
CA ILE A 80 0.82 -0.27 -18.84
C ILE A 80 1.91 -0.36 -19.92
N GLY A 81 1.88 -1.44 -20.70
CA GLY A 81 2.72 -1.66 -21.86
C GLY A 81 3.83 -2.68 -21.62
N GLU A 82 4.52 -3.02 -22.69
CA GLU A 82 5.47 -4.13 -22.78
C GLU A 82 6.56 -4.07 -21.70
N LEU A 83 7.05 -2.88 -21.39
CA LEU A 83 8.09 -2.72 -20.37
C LEU A 83 7.56 -2.94 -18.95
N GLY A 84 6.29 -2.56 -18.67
CA GLY A 84 5.63 -2.86 -17.41
C GLY A 84 5.45 -4.36 -17.23
N ASP A 85 5.01 -5.05 -18.28
CA ASP A 85 4.82 -6.49 -18.32
C ASP A 85 6.16 -7.23 -18.14
N ALA A 86 7.19 -6.80 -18.85
CA ALA A 86 8.52 -7.38 -18.76
C ALA A 86 9.13 -7.20 -17.36
N LEU A 87 8.95 -6.03 -16.75
CA LEU A 87 9.37 -5.77 -15.37
C LEU A 87 8.64 -6.70 -14.39
N CYS A 88 7.31 -6.81 -14.50
CA CYS A 88 6.53 -7.70 -13.66
C CYS A 88 6.99 -9.16 -13.79
N TYR A 89 7.13 -9.64 -15.02
CA TYR A 89 7.66 -10.98 -15.29
C TYR A 89 9.02 -11.21 -14.62
N ALA A 90 9.95 -10.26 -14.76
CA ALA A 90 11.28 -10.37 -14.16
C ALA A 90 11.23 -10.34 -12.61
N LEU A 91 10.31 -9.57 -11.99
CA LEU A 91 10.12 -9.56 -10.55
C LEU A 91 9.52 -10.88 -10.04
N LEU A 92 8.58 -11.45 -10.77
CA LEU A 92 8.01 -12.77 -10.48
C LEU A 92 9.08 -13.86 -10.58
N LEU A 93 9.86 -13.86 -11.66
CA LEU A 93 10.98 -14.80 -11.85
C LEU A 93 12.01 -14.66 -10.73
N ARG A 94 12.37 -13.41 -10.36
CA ARG A 94 13.28 -13.12 -9.24
C ARG A 94 12.80 -13.71 -7.92
N HIS A 95 11.48 -13.65 -7.66
CA HIS A 95 10.92 -14.12 -6.41
C HIS A 95 10.72 -15.63 -6.38
N GLN A 96 10.15 -16.19 -7.43
CA GLN A 96 9.71 -17.58 -7.47
C GLN A 96 10.80 -18.55 -7.94
N GLN A 97 11.69 -18.10 -8.84
CA GLN A 97 12.74 -18.91 -9.47
C GLN A 97 14.08 -18.14 -9.47
N ASN A 98 14.57 -17.79 -8.28
CA ASN A 98 15.71 -16.89 -8.13
C ASN A 98 16.99 -17.38 -8.81
N ALA A 99 17.24 -18.69 -8.87
CA ALA A 99 18.39 -19.25 -9.60
C ALA A 99 18.33 -18.92 -11.09
N ALA A 100 17.19 -19.21 -11.75
CA ALA A 100 16.97 -18.90 -13.17
C ALA A 100 17.01 -17.39 -13.43
N TYR A 101 16.46 -16.58 -12.53
CA TYR A 101 16.57 -15.12 -12.62
C TYR A 101 18.02 -14.64 -12.64
N ARG A 102 18.87 -15.17 -11.76
CA ARG A 102 20.27 -14.79 -11.67
C ARG A 102 21.06 -15.20 -12.90
N GLU A 103 20.77 -16.38 -13.46
CA GLU A 103 21.36 -16.85 -14.73
C GLU A 103 20.96 -15.95 -15.90
N ALA A 104 19.66 -15.61 -16.02
CA ALA A 104 19.17 -14.71 -17.04
C ALA A 104 19.78 -13.30 -16.90
N LEU A 105 19.88 -12.79 -15.66
CA LEU A 105 20.47 -11.49 -15.38
C LEU A 105 21.97 -11.45 -15.75
N HIS A 106 22.70 -12.52 -15.49
CA HIS A 106 24.09 -12.69 -15.93
C HIS A 106 24.20 -12.72 -17.47
N ALA A 107 23.32 -13.48 -18.12
CA ALA A 107 23.31 -13.61 -19.58
C ALA A 107 23.08 -12.27 -20.31
N VAL A 108 22.32 -11.33 -19.72
CA VAL A 108 22.13 -9.98 -20.28
C VAL A 108 23.23 -8.98 -19.88
N GLY A 109 24.31 -9.44 -19.24
CA GLY A 109 25.48 -8.61 -18.94
C GLY A 109 25.33 -7.63 -17.77
N SER A 110 24.53 -7.98 -16.78
CA SER A 110 24.24 -7.11 -15.62
C SER A 110 25.45 -6.79 -14.73
N GLU A 111 26.59 -7.44 -14.93
CA GLU A 111 27.80 -7.26 -14.12
C GLU A 111 28.35 -5.84 -14.20
N HIS A 112 28.22 -5.19 -15.35
CA HIS A 112 28.64 -3.80 -15.54
C HIS A 112 27.84 -2.83 -14.62
N GLY A 113 26.61 -3.19 -14.27
CA GLY A 113 25.77 -2.43 -13.33
C GLY A 113 25.85 -2.90 -11.87
N ALA A 114 26.73 -3.85 -11.54
CA ALA A 114 26.79 -4.46 -10.21
C ALA A 114 26.88 -3.43 -9.07
N PRO A 115 27.74 -2.39 -9.12
CA PRO A 115 27.82 -1.42 -8.04
C PRO A 115 26.50 -0.66 -7.80
N LEU A 116 25.76 -0.35 -8.87
CA LEU A 116 24.45 0.31 -8.74
C LEU A 116 23.39 -0.64 -8.18
N ILE A 117 23.38 -1.89 -8.64
CA ILE A 117 22.45 -2.91 -8.15
C ILE A 117 22.67 -3.17 -6.66
N ASP A 118 23.92 -3.25 -6.22
CA ASP A 118 24.28 -3.50 -4.82
C ASP A 118 23.96 -2.29 -3.92
N ALA A 119 24.06 -1.08 -4.46
CA ALA A 119 23.75 0.15 -3.73
C ALA A 119 22.23 0.45 -3.65
N ALA A 120 21.50 0.25 -4.75
CA ALA A 120 20.12 0.73 -4.88
C ALA A 120 19.07 -0.37 -5.01
N GLY A 121 19.47 -1.56 -5.47
CA GLY A 121 18.55 -2.65 -5.82
C GLY A 121 18.78 -3.94 -5.06
N GLY A 122 18.80 -5.05 -5.80
CA GLY A 122 19.07 -6.39 -5.26
C GLY A 122 18.77 -7.50 -6.25
N ARG A 123 19.33 -8.68 -5.97
CA ARG A 123 19.20 -9.89 -6.81
C ARG A 123 18.54 -11.07 -6.11
N GLY A 124 18.29 -10.96 -4.80
CA GLY A 124 17.63 -12.01 -4.00
C GLY A 124 16.12 -12.01 -4.17
N ALA A 125 15.47 -13.10 -3.78
CA ALA A 125 14.03 -13.15 -3.63
C ALA A 125 13.56 -12.08 -2.61
N PHE A 126 12.30 -11.66 -2.72
CA PHE A 126 11.75 -10.67 -1.79
C PHE A 126 11.42 -11.32 -0.44
N GLU A 127 12.00 -10.82 0.63
CA GLU A 127 11.75 -11.26 2.02
C GLU A 127 10.78 -10.32 2.73
N ILE A 128 10.97 -9.01 2.60
CA ILE A 128 10.09 -7.98 3.14
C ILE A 128 8.89 -7.77 2.19
N GLY A 129 9.15 -7.80 0.90
CA GLY A 129 8.19 -7.53 -0.16
C GLY A 129 8.09 -6.06 -0.50
N LEU A 130 7.22 -5.73 -1.46
CA LEU A 130 7.04 -4.39 -1.98
C LEU A 130 5.72 -3.79 -1.50
N PHE A 131 5.68 -2.46 -1.46
CA PHE A 131 4.47 -1.66 -1.39
C PHE A 131 4.19 -1.03 -2.74
N GLY A 132 2.93 -1.01 -3.18
CA GLY A 132 2.53 -0.34 -4.40
C GLY A 132 2.11 1.11 -4.13
N SER A 133 2.68 2.07 -4.86
CA SER A 133 2.19 3.46 -4.88
C SER A 133 2.18 3.91 -6.33
N THR A 134 1.03 3.83 -6.99
CA THR A 134 0.94 3.92 -8.44
C THR A 134 -0.26 4.75 -8.90
N GLU A 135 -0.14 5.44 -10.02
CA GLU A 135 -1.29 6.10 -10.63
C GLU A 135 -2.32 5.09 -11.10
N MET A 136 -1.86 4.05 -11.79
CA MET A 136 -2.68 3.01 -12.36
C MET A 136 -2.58 1.74 -11.53
N PHE A 137 -3.70 1.22 -11.06
CA PHE A 137 -3.77 -0.17 -10.61
C PHE A 137 -3.95 -1.03 -11.85
N VAL A 138 -2.89 -1.71 -12.22
CA VAL A 138 -2.80 -2.59 -13.39
C VAL A 138 -2.79 -4.05 -12.94
N ASP A 139 -3.10 -4.96 -13.85
CA ASP A 139 -3.16 -6.41 -13.57
C ASP A 139 -1.83 -6.98 -13.05
N GLN A 140 -0.69 -6.45 -13.50
CA GLN A 140 0.64 -6.81 -13.01
C GLN A 140 0.77 -6.61 -11.50
N MET A 141 0.15 -5.57 -10.92
CA MET A 141 0.15 -5.37 -9.47
C MET A 141 -0.64 -6.48 -8.74
N LEU A 142 -1.73 -6.95 -9.35
CA LEU A 142 -2.50 -8.06 -8.81
C LEU A 142 -1.73 -9.39 -8.89
N ASP A 143 -0.96 -9.60 -9.94
CA ASP A 143 -0.10 -10.77 -10.09
C ASP A 143 1.05 -10.75 -9.08
N LEU A 144 1.68 -9.60 -8.86
CA LEU A 144 2.69 -9.43 -7.80
C LEU A 144 2.11 -9.67 -6.40
N TYR A 145 0.86 -9.25 -6.15
CA TYR A 145 0.15 -9.56 -4.91
C TYR A 145 -0.06 -11.06 -4.73
N ARG A 146 -0.61 -11.73 -5.73
CA ARG A 146 -0.86 -13.18 -5.70
C ARG A 146 0.40 -14.01 -5.52
N ALA A 147 1.51 -13.53 -6.07
CA ALA A 147 2.82 -14.15 -5.93
C ALA A 147 3.50 -13.87 -4.57
N GLY A 148 2.95 -12.98 -3.74
CA GLY A 148 3.54 -12.59 -2.47
C GLY A 148 4.72 -11.63 -2.58
N VAL A 149 4.90 -10.99 -3.73
CA VAL A 149 5.88 -9.92 -3.93
C VAL A 149 5.35 -8.61 -3.37
N LEU A 150 4.08 -8.26 -3.67
CA LEU A 150 3.39 -7.11 -3.11
C LEU A 150 2.78 -7.51 -1.76
N ARG A 151 3.54 -7.35 -0.68
CA ARG A 151 3.12 -7.78 0.67
C ARG A 151 3.55 -6.86 1.81
N ARG A 152 4.36 -5.82 1.55
CA ARG A 152 4.76 -4.85 2.56
C ARG A 152 3.60 -3.92 2.85
N ARG A 153 3.06 -4.00 4.06
CA ARG A 153 1.96 -3.15 4.51
C ARG A 153 2.43 -1.78 4.97
N VAL A 154 1.62 -0.77 4.70
CA VAL A 154 1.77 0.59 5.19
C VAL A 154 0.54 1.01 5.97
N TYR A 155 0.68 2.00 6.85
CA TYR A 155 -0.37 2.43 7.76
C TYR A 155 -0.57 3.94 7.68
N ASP A 156 -1.82 4.39 7.76
CA ASP A 156 -2.20 5.81 7.66
C ASP A 156 -2.06 6.55 9.02
N TRP A 157 -0.97 6.27 9.71
CA TRP A 157 -0.60 6.95 10.95
C TRP A 157 0.90 7.01 11.10
N LEU A 158 1.46 8.23 11.06
CA LEU A 158 2.90 8.45 10.95
C LEU A 158 3.72 7.79 12.08
N PRO A 159 3.36 7.87 13.38
CA PRO A 159 4.08 7.16 14.43
C PRO A 159 4.11 5.65 14.21
N LEU A 160 2.99 5.05 13.82
CA LEU A 160 2.94 3.60 13.53
C LEU A 160 3.78 3.26 12.31
N GLN A 161 3.70 4.06 11.24
CA GLN A 161 4.49 3.83 10.03
C GLN A 161 5.99 3.88 10.31
N HIS A 162 6.47 4.78 11.15
CA HIS A 162 7.86 4.82 11.58
C HIS A 162 8.24 3.62 12.46
N ALA A 163 7.38 3.26 13.42
CA ALA A 163 7.61 2.11 14.29
C ALA A 163 7.75 0.80 13.50
N VAL A 164 6.87 0.56 12.51
CA VAL A 164 6.93 -0.67 11.70
C VAL A 164 8.10 -0.67 10.72
N ALA A 165 8.52 0.48 10.19
CA ALA A 165 9.67 0.57 9.30
C ALA A 165 10.97 0.06 9.94
N GLN A 166 11.11 0.21 11.26
CA GLN A 166 12.28 -0.27 12.02
C GLN A 166 12.22 -1.79 12.31
N ARG A 167 11.05 -2.40 12.21
CA ARG A 167 10.81 -3.81 12.57
C ARG A 167 10.89 -4.79 11.40
N GLY A 168 10.97 -4.30 10.18
CA GLY A 168 10.86 -5.13 8.99
C GLY A 168 9.42 -5.65 8.77
N SER A 169 9.27 -6.83 8.16
CA SER A 169 7.97 -7.41 7.79
C SER A 169 7.22 -8.10 8.94
N ASN A 170 7.69 -8.02 10.19
CA ASN A 170 7.07 -8.73 11.29
C ASN A 170 5.82 -7.99 11.80
N GLU A 171 4.65 -8.44 11.39
CA GLU A 171 3.34 -7.88 11.78
C GLU A 171 2.90 -8.31 13.19
N ARG A 172 3.56 -9.32 13.77
CA ARG A 172 3.25 -9.77 15.14
C ARG A 172 3.70 -8.74 16.15
N LEU A 173 2.76 -8.36 16.99
CA LEU A 173 3.02 -7.40 18.05
C LEU A 173 3.78 -8.05 19.21
N ASN A 174 4.73 -7.30 19.73
CA ASN A 174 5.39 -7.58 21.00
C ASN A 174 5.44 -6.28 21.80
N GLY A 175 5.83 -6.33 23.08
CA GLY A 175 5.78 -5.17 23.95
C GLY A 175 6.63 -3.98 23.54
N SER A 176 7.63 -4.18 22.70
CA SER A 176 8.46 -3.06 22.23
C SER A 176 7.73 -2.14 21.26
N ILE A 177 6.59 -2.53 20.70
CA ILE A 177 5.82 -1.68 19.77
C ILE A 177 5.45 -0.33 20.41
N LEU A 178 5.13 -0.32 21.69
CA LEU A 178 4.76 0.92 22.38
C LEU A 178 5.95 1.85 22.61
N ASP A 179 7.13 1.28 22.90
CA ASP A 179 8.35 2.05 22.98
C ASP A 179 8.76 2.61 21.62
N ASP A 180 8.62 1.83 20.56
CA ASP A 180 8.85 2.26 19.18
C ASP A 180 7.89 3.39 18.77
N LEU A 181 6.62 3.30 19.17
CA LEU A 181 5.61 4.34 18.92
C LEU A 181 5.93 5.63 19.67
N ILE A 182 6.36 5.54 20.94
CA ILE A 182 6.77 6.71 21.73
C ILE A 182 8.03 7.34 21.09
N ALA A 183 9.01 6.53 20.71
CA ALA A 183 10.19 7.01 19.99
C ALA A 183 9.85 7.66 18.65
N ALA A 184 8.78 7.20 18.00
CA ALA A 184 8.24 7.76 16.76
C ALA A 184 7.31 8.99 16.97
N GLY A 185 7.17 9.48 18.21
CA GLY A 185 6.46 10.72 18.53
C GLY A 185 5.05 10.54 19.10
N LEU A 186 4.63 9.32 19.48
CA LEU A 186 3.41 9.14 20.25
C LEU A 186 3.58 9.72 21.66
N ASN A 187 2.63 10.55 22.09
CA ASN A 187 2.63 11.01 23.47
C ASN A 187 2.33 9.83 24.43
N PRO A 188 3.18 9.55 25.42
CA PRO A 188 2.91 8.50 26.41
C PRO A 188 1.57 8.66 27.11
N LEU A 189 1.18 9.89 27.44
CA LEU A 189 -0.17 10.18 27.96
C LEU A 189 -1.17 10.17 26.79
N LEU A 190 -1.91 9.08 26.67
CA LEU A 190 -2.79 8.86 25.53
C LEU A 190 -3.99 9.80 25.54
N SER A 191 -4.21 10.49 24.44
CA SER A 191 -5.50 11.11 24.14
C SER A 191 -6.53 10.06 23.70
N ALA A 192 -7.81 10.42 23.73
CA ALA A 192 -8.87 9.56 23.18
C ALA A 192 -8.64 9.23 21.69
N SER A 193 -8.09 10.18 20.92
CA SER A 193 -7.75 9.97 19.50
C SER A 193 -6.61 8.97 19.33
N ASP A 194 -5.56 9.04 20.16
CA ASP A 194 -4.44 8.10 20.08
C ASP A 194 -4.88 6.69 20.48
N PHE A 195 -5.70 6.60 21.54
CA PHE A 195 -6.30 5.34 21.96
C PHE A 195 -7.11 4.69 20.83
N GLU A 196 -8.00 5.45 20.17
CA GLU A 196 -8.80 4.91 19.05
C GLU A 196 -7.92 4.47 17.88
N ARG A 197 -6.83 5.19 17.57
CA ARG A 197 -5.86 4.77 16.55
C ARG A 197 -5.13 3.49 16.93
N LEU A 198 -4.67 3.38 18.17
CA LEU A 198 -4.02 2.16 18.67
C LEU A 198 -4.95 0.95 18.58
N ARG A 199 -6.22 1.13 18.93
CA ARG A 199 -7.24 0.09 18.83
C ARG A 199 -7.59 -0.23 17.37
N HIS A 200 -7.75 0.79 16.53
CA HIS A 200 -8.03 0.64 15.11
C HIS A 200 -6.95 -0.20 14.42
N PHE A 201 -5.69 0.14 14.64
CA PHE A 201 -4.58 -0.59 14.02
C PHE A 201 -4.22 -1.91 14.73
N GLY A 202 -4.98 -2.32 15.73
CA GLY A 202 -4.80 -3.58 16.41
C GLY A 202 -3.61 -3.60 17.38
N VAL A 203 -2.98 -2.45 17.67
CA VAL A 203 -1.94 -2.35 18.71
C VAL A 203 -2.53 -2.65 20.08
N LEU A 204 -3.71 -2.10 20.36
CA LEU A 204 -4.52 -2.49 21.51
C LEU A 204 -5.64 -3.44 21.07
N ARG A 205 -6.03 -4.31 21.99
CA ARG A 205 -7.17 -5.23 21.81
C ARG A 205 -8.46 -4.46 21.55
N SER A 206 -9.36 -5.05 20.80
CA SER A 206 -10.65 -4.45 20.44
C SER A 206 -11.60 -4.27 21.62
N ASP A 207 -11.44 -5.07 22.71
CA ASP A 207 -12.24 -5.01 23.93
C ASP A 207 -11.67 -4.01 24.97
N THR A 208 -10.62 -3.27 24.63
CA THR A 208 -10.08 -2.18 25.44
C THR A 208 -11.01 -0.96 25.40
N GLN A 209 -11.21 -0.32 26.52
CA GLN A 209 -12.06 0.86 26.70
C GLN A 209 -11.25 2.04 27.21
N TYR A 210 -11.65 3.25 26.82
CA TYR A 210 -11.06 4.51 27.26
C TYR A 210 -12.13 5.43 27.86
N LEU A 211 -11.84 5.99 29.02
CA LEU A 211 -12.71 6.98 29.66
C LEU A 211 -11.86 7.99 30.46
N ALA A 212 -11.94 9.25 30.08
CA ALA A 212 -11.36 10.38 30.82
C ALA A 212 -9.89 10.16 31.23
N GLY A 213 -9.03 9.73 30.29
CA GLY A 213 -7.60 9.49 30.56
C GLY A 213 -7.30 8.18 31.28
N ARG A 214 -8.24 7.25 31.32
CA ARG A 214 -8.06 5.89 31.88
C ARG A 214 -8.43 4.83 30.87
N ILE A 215 -7.80 3.67 30.95
CA ILE A 215 -8.06 2.51 30.08
C ILE A 215 -8.32 1.26 30.91
N ARG A 216 -9.11 0.36 30.36
CA ARG A 216 -9.32 -1.00 30.88
C ARG A 216 -9.55 -2.01 29.77
N VAL A 217 -9.36 -3.29 30.05
CA VAL A 217 -9.75 -4.40 29.18
C VAL A 217 -11.00 -5.05 29.77
N ALA A 218 -12.03 -5.23 28.93
CA ALA A 218 -13.31 -5.80 29.34
C ALA A 218 -13.83 -5.20 30.67
N ASP A 219 -14.06 -6.01 31.69
CA ASP A 219 -14.53 -5.61 33.01
C ASP A 219 -13.40 -5.45 34.05
N GLY A 220 -12.15 -5.36 33.60
CA GLY A 220 -10.98 -5.18 34.46
C GLY A 220 -10.91 -3.80 35.12
N ASP A 221 -9.85 -3.59 35.89
CA ASP A 221 -9.60 -2.34 36.58
C ASP A 221 -9.26 -1.20 35.61
N TRP A 222 -9.69 0.01 35.96
CA TRP A 222 -9.29 1.23 35.29
C TRP A 222 -7.88 1.66 35.68
N LEU A 223 -6.97 1.66 34.73
CA LEU A 223 -5.59 2.17 34.85
C LEU A 223 -5.47 3.55 34.21
N THR A 224 -4.47 4.33 34.59
CA THR A 224 -4.12 5.58 33.91
C THR A 224 -3.70 5.27 32.50
N ALA A 225 -4.19 6.03 31.50
CA ALA A 225 -3.83 5.87 30.10
C ALA A 225 -2.47 6.52 29.79
N ASP A 226 -1.47 6.24 30.61
CA ASP A 226 -0.10 6.73 30.48
C ASP A 226 0.85 5.54 30.22
N LEU A 227 1.35 5.46 29.00
CA LEU A 227 2.28 4.40 28.58
C LEU A 227 3.64 4.46 29.31
N ALA A 228 3.92 5.51 30.06
CA ALA A 228 5.08 5.61 30.94
C ALA A 228 4.79 5.08 32.37
N ASP A 229 3.52 4.88 32.74
CA ASP A 229 3.12 4.36 34.04
C ASP A 229 3.55 2.89 34.19
N HIS A 230 4.24 2.59 35.30
CA HIS A 230 4.77 1.26 35.59
C HIS A 230 3.66 0.20 35.70
N SER A 231 2.55 0.53 36.39
CA SER A 231 1.45 -0.41 36.63
C SER A 231 0.76 -0.80 35.32
N LEU A 232 0.61 0.14 34.41
CA LEU A 232 0.10 -0.14 33.07
C LEU A 232 1.10 -0.98 32.28
N ARG A 233 2.39 -0.65 32.31
CA ARG A 233 3.44 -1.40 31.56
C ARG A 233 3.54 -2.86 31.95
N GLU A 234 3.45 -3.17 33.22
CA GLU A 234 3.48 -4.56 33.71
C GLU A 234 2.31 -5.39 33.15
N ARG A 235 1.14 -4.77 32.97
CA ARG A 235 -0.08 -5.43 32.48
C ARG A 235 -0.26 -5.32 30.97
N LEU A 236 0.40 -4.36 30.31
CA LEU A 236 0.23 -4.07 28.88
C LEU A 236 0.43 -5.30 28.01
N HIS A 237 1.48 -6.05 28.27
CA HIS A 237 1.89 -7.19 27.44
C HIS A 237 0.87 -8.34 27.47
N SER A 238 0.35 -8.64 28.63
CA SER A 238 -0.54 -9.79 28.84
C SER A 238 -2.02 -9.48 28.64
N GLU A 239 -2.41 -8.22 28.87
CA GLU A 239 -3.83 -7.87 28.93
C GLU A 239 -4.28 -6.93 27.80
N PHE A 240 -3.47 -5.96 27.41
CA PHE A 240 -3.89 -4.86 26.54
C PHE A 240 -3.44 -4.97 25.07
N LEU A 241 -2.29 -5.62 24.82
CA LEU A 241 -1.77 -5.74 23.45
C LEU A 241 -2.64 -6.63 22.57
N GLY A 242 -2.82 -6.18 21.33
CA GLY A 242 -3.37 -7.01 20.26
C GLY A 242 -2.39 -8.10 19.81
N GLY A 243 -2.86 -9.04 19.03
CA GLY A 243 -2.01 -10.12 18.50
C GLY A 243 -1.24 -9.72 17.23
N GLU A 244 -1.86 -8.88 16.41
CA GLU A 244 -1.34 -8.49 15.10
C GLU A 244 -1.83 -7.10 14.69
N LEU A 245 -1.07 -6.45 13.81
CA LEU A 245 -1.49 -5.20 13.20
C LEU A 245 -2.62 -5.41 12.19
N ARG A 246 -3.54 -4.44 12.15
CA ARG A 246 -4.73 -4.45 11.29
C ARG A 246 -4.76 -3.21 10.40
N HIS A 247 -5.62 -3.23 9.38
CA HIS A 247 -5.87 -2.11 8.48
C HIS A 247 -4.62 -1.57 7.77
N GLY A 248 -3.62 -2.42 7.57
CA GLY A 248 -2.50 -2.11 6.72
C GLY A 248 -2.86 -2.24 5.24
N THR A 249 -2.28 -1.38 4.41
CA THR A 249 -2.53 -1.28 2.96
C THR A 249 -1.31 -1.76 2.18
N LEU A 250 -1.53 -2.53 1.12
CA LEU A 250 -0.47 -3.02 0.21
C LEU A 250 -0.28 -2.15 -1.03
N LEU A 251 -1.31 -1.39 -1.40
CA LEU A 251 -1.31 -0.59 -2.61
C LEU A 251 -2.13 0.68 -2.42
N HIS A 252 -1.53 1.83 -2.73
CA HIS A 252 -2.26 3.05 -3.06
C HIS A 252 -2.31 3.22 -4.57
N ALA A 253 -3.49 3.39 -5.14
CA ALA A 253 -3.66 3.56 -6.58
C ALA A 253 -4.66 4.66 -6.92
N GLY A 254 -4.44 5.33 -8.07
CA GLY A 254 -5.28 6.43 -8.54
C GLY A 254 -6.53 5.96 -9.28
N PHE A 255 -6.38 5.01 -10.18
CA PHE A 255 -7.48 4.46 -10.98
C PHE A 255 -7.16 3.05 -11.50
N LEU A 256 -8.18 2.35 -11.97
CA LEU A 256 -8.06 0.99 -12.49
C LEU A 256 -7.81 1.02 -14.00
N LEU A 257 -6.87 0.21 -14.49
CA LEU A 257 -6.64 0.04 -15.92
C LEU A 257 -6.01 -1.33 -16.18
N GLY A 258 -6.67 -2.17 -16.94
CA GLY A 258 -6.18 -3.50 -17.27
C GLY A 258 -7.09 -4.24 -18.24
N PRO A 259 -6.76 -5.48 -18.59
CA PRO A 259 -7.59 -6.33 -19.41
C PRO A 259 -8.91 -6.68 -18.71
N ARG A 260 -9.90 -7.17 -19.47
CA ARG A 260 -11.23 -7.52 -18.89
C ARG A 260 -11.14 -8.51 -17.73
N GLY A 261 -10.22 -9.47 -17.82
CA GLY A 261 -9.96 -10.45 -16.76
C GLY A 261 -9.52 -9.81 -15.43
N PHE A 262 -8.79 -8.71 -15.48
CA PHE A 262 -8.39 -7.94 -14.31
C PHE A 262 -9.59 -7.36 -13.55
N TYR A 263 -10.53 -6.70 -14.24
CA TYR A 263 -11.73 -6.18 -13.60
C TYR A 263 -12.58 -7.30 -12.97
N ALA A 264 -12.71 -8.43 -13.68
CA ALA A 264 -13.41 -9.60 -13.15
C ALA A 264 -12.70 -10.18 -11.91
N ALA A 265 -11.37 -10.25 -11.94
CA ALA A 265 -10.58 -10.70 -10.81
C ALA A 265 -10.75 -9.81 -9.57
N LEU A 266 -10.74 -8.48 -9.74
CA LEU A 266 -10.99 -7.54 -8.64
C LEU A 266 -12.40 -7.66 -8.06
N ARG A 267 -13.43 -7.87 -8.91
CA ARG A 267 -14.80 -8.12 -8.43
C ARG A 267 -14.91 -9.40 -7.61
N GLY A 268 -14.13 -10.41 -7.98
CA GLY A 268 -14.10 -11.71 -7.30
C GLY A 268 -13.33 -11.75 -5.99
N LEU A 269 -12.56 -10.70 -5.65
CA LEU A 269 -11.81 -10.66 -4.40
C LEU A 269 -12.75 -10.57 -3.19
N PRO A 270 -12.48 -11.32 -2.11
CA PRO A 270 -13.10 -11.09 -0.82
C PRO A 270 -12.93 -9.64 -0.35
N GLU A 271 -13.88 -9.14 0.42
CA GLU A 271 -13.84 -7.75 0.91
C GLU A 271 -12.56 -7.45 1.70
N ALA A 272 -12.13 -8.39 2.54
CA ALA A 272 -10.90 -8.27 3.33
C ALA A 272 -9.64 -8.13 2.44
N GLU A 273 -9.60 -8.80 1.28
CA GLU A 273 -8.49 -8.64 0.34
C GLU A 273 -8.60 -7.32 -0.44
N ARG A 274 -9.81 -6.92 -0.87
CA ARG A 274 -10.02 -5.61 -1.50
C ARG A 274 -9.63 -4.45 -0.61
N ALA A 275 -9.79 -4.59 0.71
CA ALA A 275 -9.39 -3.59 1.69
C ALA A 275 -7.86 -3.36 1.76
N LEU A 276 -7.07 -4.26 1.20
CA LEU A 276 -5.62 -4.10 1.06
C LEU A 276 -5.22 -3.11 -0.05
N PHE A 277 -6.16 -2.77 -0.94
CA PHE A 277 -5.96 -1.89 -2.09
C PHE A 277 -6.76 -0.59 -1.88
N ASP A 278 -6.08 0.44 -1.45
CA ASP A 278 -6.70 1.73 -1.10
C ASP A 278 -6.61 2.69 -2.29
N MET A 279 -7.78 3.04 -2.83
CA MET A 279 -7.87 3.98 -3.95
C MET A 279 -7.70 5.41 -3.45
N ARG A 280 -6.71 6.11 -4.00
CA ARG A 280 -6.36 7.49 -3.66
C ARG A 280 -6.44 8.37 -4.91
N SER A 281 -6.44 9.68 -4.75
CA SER A 281 -6.31 10.55 -5.92
C SER A 281 -4.91 10.45 -6.53
N VAL A 282 -4.80 10.63 -7.86
CA VAL A 282 -3.50 10.73 -8.55
C VAL A 282 -2.63 11.83 -7.93
N GLY A 283 -3.26 12.92 -7.46
CA GLY A 283 -2.56 13.96 -6.71
C GLY A 283 -1.91 13.44 -5.42
N TYR A 284 -2.60 12.59 -4.65
CA TYR A 284 -2.02 11.96 -3.47
C TYR A 284 -0.81 11.09 -3.82
N ILE A 285 -0.87 10.37 -4.95
CA ILE A 285 0.23 9.52 -5.41
C ILE A 285 1.46 10.35 -5.80
N ASN A 286 1.29 11.41 -6.59
CA ASN A 286 2.41 12.11 -7.24
C ASN A 286 2.82 13.41 -6.55
N GLN A 287 1.98 13.96 -5.69
CA GLN A 287 2.23 15.26 -5.08
C GLN A 287 3.38 15.19 -4.06
N LEU A 288 4.36 16.08 -4.18
CA LEU A 288 5.56 16.15 -3.35
C LEU A 288 5.46 17.16 -2.19
N TYR A 289 4.25 17.58 -1.83
CA TYR A 289 3.97 18.56 -0.78
C TYR A 289 2.59 18.30 -0.16
N GLY A 290 2.25 19.06 0.87
CA GLY A 290 0.99 18.97 1.61
C GLY A 290 1.16 18.34 3.00
N ASP A 291 0.11 18.39 3.79
CA ASP A 291 0.14 17.99 5.20
C ASP A 291 0.50 16.51 5.40
N ASP A 292 0.12 15.66 4.43
CA ASP A 292 0.40 14.22 4.46
C ASP A 292 1.78 13.85 3.90
N TYR A 293 2.62 14.81 3.51
CA TYR A 293 3.85 14.50 2.79
C TYR A 293 4.81 13.62 3.60
N ALA A 294 4.98 13.91 4.88
CA ALA A 294 5.85 13.11 5.77
C ALA A 294 5.36 11.66 5.88
N LEU A 295 4.06 11.46 6.03
CA LEU A 295 3.47 10.13 6.06
C LEU A 295 3.70 9.37 4.74
N ARG A 296 3.47 10.01 3.60
CA ARG A 296 3.68 9.39 2.28
C ARG A 296 5.14 9.01 2.05
N VAL A 297 6.10 9.84 2.47
CA VAL A 297 7.53 9.53 2.40
C VAL A 297 7.85 8.30 3.25
N ALA A 298 7.37 8.25 4.48
CA ALA A 298 7.59 7.12 5.37
C ALA A 298 6.94 5.81 4.83
N GLN A 299 5.73 5.88 4.29
CA GLN A 299 5.06 4.74 3.65
C GLN A 299 5.85 4.21 2.43
N ARG A 300 6.52 5.08 1.70
CA ARG A 300 7.33 4.75 0.52
C ARG A 300 8.77 4.34 0.83
N ALA A 301 9.06 3.99 2.07
CA ALA A 301 10.41 3.64 2.51
C ALA A 301 11.42 4.75 2.15
N ASP A 302 11.08 5.98 2.52
CA ASP A 302 11.83 7.21 2.26
C ASP A 302 12.06 7.56 0.78
N ALA A 303 11.37 6.89 -0.14
CA ALA A 303 11.36 7.28 -1.54
C ALA A 303 10.62 8.62 -1.71
N ARG A 304 11.39 9.68 -1.96
CA ARG A 304 10.87 11.04 -2.14
C ARG A 304 10.28 11.26 -3.52
N HIS A 305 10.73 10.47 -4.51
CA HIS A 305 10.27 10.49 -5.89
C HIS A 305 9.84 9.09 -6.32
N ILE A 306 8.59 8.93 -6.69
CA ILE A 306 8.04 7.62 -7.04
C ILE A 306 8.54 7.16 -8.42
N ASN A 307 8.68 8.07 -9.36
CA ASN A 307 8.90 7.76 -10.77
C ASN A 307 10.36 7.71 -11.18
N THR A 308 11.29 7.77 -10.26
CA THR A 308 12.71 7.95 -10.59
C THR A 308 13.30 6.75 -11.32
N THR A 309 12.78 5.56 -11.09
CA THR A 309 13.37 4.33 -11.62
C THR A 309 12.91 4.02 -13.04
N MET A 310 11.70 4.43 -13.41
CA MET A 310 11.05 3.98 -14.63
C MET A 310 10.84 5.06 -15.70
N MET A 311 11.20 6.29 -15.41
CA MET A 311 11.12 7.41 -16.38
C MET A 311 12.19 7.33 -17.48
N VAL A 312 13.06 6.35 -17.41
CA VAL A 312 14.15 6.16 -18.40
C VAL A 312 13.64 5.64 -19.74
N THR A 313 12.39 5.30 -19.81
CA THR A 313 11.91 4.50 -20.93
C THR A 313 11.39 5.27 -22.09
N ILE A 314 11.50 6.56 -22.12
CA ILE A 314 10.77 7.28 -23.15
C ILE A 314 11.67 8.32 -23.77
N LEU A 315 12.65 7.89 -24.46
CA LEU A 315 13.30 8.68 -25.51
C LEU A 315 13.49 7.85 -26.74
#